data_4c5542388dc85429124935dee596a83d
#
_entry.id   4c5542388dc85429124935dee596a83d
#
_cell.length_a   1.000
_cell.length_b   1.000
_cell.length_c   1.000
_cell.angle_alpha   90.00
_cell.angle_beta   90.00
_cell.angle_gamma   90.00
#
_symmetry.space_group_name_H-M   'P 1'
#
loop_
_entity.id
_entity.type
_entity.pdbx_description
1 polymer ?
#
loop_
_entity_poly.entity_id
_entity_poly.type
_entity_poly.pdbx_seq_one_letter_code
_entity_poly.pdbx_strand_id
1 'polypeptide(L)'
;VPHVRPSNAWRFLRTLWLGAWLAGWALLAQAQQLAPVPEFGARVVDQSGVLDAAQRQRLEAQLAALEQRKGAQVAVLIVPSTAPETIEQYATRAFEKWKIGRDKVDDGVLLLMASDDRALRIEVGYGLEGAIPDSAAGRIINEYIVPRLRAGDWPGAVQAGVTALERRIEGEELPPPAASGRDEGSRLAGIRGWLGENGIAALVVLLILPGPIAAALAGVGVAIYMQSISAGLAMALLVLGIKVIIKALP
;
A
#
# COMPACT_ATOMS: atom_id res chain seq x y z
N VAL A 1 -66.71 24.53 -22.50
CA VAL A 1 -65.54 24.35 -21.64
C VAL A 1 -64.36 24.01 -22.55
N PRO A 2 -63.33 24.83 -22.69
CA PRO A 2 -62.17 24.54 -23.55
C PRO A 2 -61.30 23.48 -22.90
N HIS A 3 -61.14 22.34 -23.56
CA HIS A 3 -60.16 21.34 -23.21
C HIS A 3 -58.76 21.87 -23.47
N VAL A 4 -58.04 22.26 -22.44
CA VAL A 4 -56.63 22.58 -22.52
C VAL A 4 -55.86 21.27 -22.72
N ARG A 5 -55.36 21.05 -23.94
CA ARG A 5 -54.44 19.90 -24.21
C ARG A 5 -53.15 20.14 -23.42
N PRO A 6 -52.67 19.12 -22.65
CA PRO A 6 -51.41 19.24 -21.94
C PRO A 6 -50.30 19.49 -22.96
N SER A 7 -49.57 20.58 -22.76
CA SER A 7 -48.49 21.01 -23.67
C SER A 7 -47.41 19.92 -23.76
N ASN A 8 -46.97 19.61 -24.98
CA ASN A 8 -45.89 18.66 -25.26
C ASN A 8 -44.53 19.06 -24.61
N ALA A 9 -44.45 20.27 -24.09
CA ALA A 9 -43.30 20.81 -23.40
C ALA A 9 -42.85 19.94 -22.19
N TRP A 10 -43.80 19.36 -21.43
CA TRP A 10 -43.48 18.48 -20.32
C TRP A 10 -42.81 17.17 -20.78
N ARG A 11 -43.21 16.65 -21.93
CA ARG A 11 -42.60 15.44 -22.50
C ARG A 11 -41.16 15.69 -22.95
N PHE A 12 -40.91 16.84 -23.59
CA PHE A 12 -39.57 17.28 -23.99
C PHE A 12 -38.65 17.51 -22.79
N LEU A 13 -39.14 18.15 -21.73
CA LEU A 13 -38.36 18.36 -20.50
C LEU A 13 -37.96 17.03 -19.84
N ARG A 14 -38.88 16.06 -19.77
CA ARG A 14 -38.58 14.71 -19.21
C ARG A 14 -37.55 13.95 -20.04
N THR A 15 -37.58 14.02 -21.35
CA THR A 15 -36.60 13.37 -22.24
C THR A 15 -35.21 14.01 -22.13
N LEU A 16 -35.16 15.35 -22.03
CA LEU A 16 -33.92 16.08 -21.79
C LEU A 16 -33.31 15.72 -20.42
N TRP A 17 -34.11 15.62 -19.35
CA TRP A 17 -33.65 15.22 -18.02
C TRP A 17 -33.18 13.79 -18.00
N LEU A 18 -33.87 12.85 -18.63
CA LEU A 18 -33.44 11.45 -18.74
C LEU A 18 -32.15 11.33 -19.57
N GLY A 19 -32.02 12.10 -20.66
CA GLY A 19 -30.81 12.14 -21.46
C GLY A 19 -29.60 12.71 -20.71
N ALA A 20 -29.79 13.78 -19.95
CA ALA A 20 -28.76 14.36 -19.11
C ALA A 20 -28.34 13.41 -17.95
N TRP A 21 -29.31 12.69 -17.38
CA TRP A 21 -29.08 11.71 -16.32
C TRP A 21 -28.28 10.50 -16.84
N LEU A 22 -28.66 9.96 -18.01
CA LEU A 22 -27.93 8.86 -18.66
C LEU A 22 -26.52 9.29 -19.12
N ALA A 23 -26.37 10.52 -19.64
CA ALA A 23 -25.06 11.07 -20.01
C ALA A 23 -24.16 11.27 -18.76
N GLY A 24 -24.73 11.67 -17.63
CA GLY A 24 -24.04 11.77 -16.35
C GLY A 24 -23.51 10.41 -15.87
N TRP A 25 -24.30 9.35 -15.98
CA TRP A 25 -23.88 8.00 -15.65
C TRP A 25 -22.81 7.45 -16.60
N ALA A 26 -22.89 7.78 -17.90
CA ALA A 26 -21.87 7.40 -18.88
C ALA A 26 -20.49 8.06 -18.61
N LEU A 27 -20.49 9.29 -18.09
CA LEU A 27 -19.26 9.98 -17.67
C LEU A 27 -18.65 9.38 -16.38
N LEU A 28 -19.48 8.81 -15.51
CA LEU A 28 -19.01 8.11 -14.30
C LEU A 28 -18.52 6.70 -14.59
N ALA A 29 -18.92 6.10 -15.72
CA ALA A 29 -18.49 4.79 -16.18
C ALA A 29 -17.14 4.84 -16.95
N GLN A 30 -16.28 5.81 -16.69
CA GLN A 30 -14.89 5.73 -17.12
C GLN A 30 -14.27 4.55 -16.36
N ALA A 31 -14.25 3.39 -17.03
CA ALA A 31 -13.51 2.23 -16.54
C ALA A 31 -12.07 2.69 -16.25
N GLN A 32 -11.68 2.68 -14.99
CA GLN A 32 -10.31 3.00 -14.61
C GLN A 32 -9.42 2.01 -15.35
N GLN A 33 -8.65 2.51 -16.33
CA GLN A 33 -7.69 1.67 -17.03
C GLN A 33 -6.64 1.22 -16.03
N LEU A 34 -6.51 -0.10 -15.88
CA LEU A 34 -5.48 -0.69 -15.05
C LEU A 34 -4.10 -0.28 -15.57
N ALA A 35 -3.16 -0.04 -14.65
CA ALA A 35 -1.79 0.24 -15.02
C ALA A 35 -1.22 -0.91 -15.86
N PRO A 36 -0.61 -0.64 -17.03
CA PRO A 36 -0.11 -1.72 -17.89
C PRO A 36 1.05 -2.45 -17.22
N VAL A 37 0.99 -3.78 -17.22
CA VAL A 37 2.15 -4.60 -16.88
C VAL A 37 3.06 -4.65 -18.10
N PRO A 38 4.35 -4.26 -17.98
CA PRO A 38 5.29 -4.33 -19.10
C PRO A 38 5.49 -5.78 -19.59
N GLU A 39 6.10 -5.92 -20.78
CA GLU A 39 6.47 -7.24 -21.26
C GLU A 39 7.70 -7.76 -20.49
N PHE A 40 7.75 -9.09 -20.30
CA PHE A 40 8.88 -9.76 -19.66
C PHE A 40 10.03 -9.91 -20.66
N GLY A 41 10.86 -8.87 -20.76
CA GLY A 41 12.03 -8.88 -21.65
C GLY A 41 13.36 -9.14 -20.94
N ALA A 42 13.38 -8.99 -19.62
CA ALA A 42 14.56 -9.16 -18.75
C ALA A 42 14.09 -9.48 -17.32
N ARG A 43 14.98 -10.04 -16.50
CA ARG A 43 14.69 -10.31 -15.09
C ARG A 43 14.58 -9.02 -14.25
N VAL A 44 15.17 -7.93 -14.74
CA VAL A 44 15.15 -6.62 -14.08
C VAL A 44 14.53 -5.60 -15.03
N VAL A 45 13.29 -5.24 -14.78
CA VAL A 45 12.55 -4.22 -15.54
C VAL A 45 12.36 -2.99 -14.64
N ASP A 46 12.98 -1.90 -15.02
CA ASP A 46 12.91 -0.61 -14.32
C ASP A 46 12.31 0.46 -15.22
N GLN A 47 11.04 0.80 -14.97
CA GLN A 47 10.32 1.86 -15.68
C GLN A 47 10.44 3.21 -14.98
N SER A 48 10.89 3.22 -13.71
CA SER A 48 11.06 4.45 -12.92
C SER A 48 12.45 5.07 -13.09
N GLY A 49 13.41 4.35 -13.70
CA GLY A 49 14.75 4.85 -13.94
C GLY A 49 15.58 5.04 -12.66
N VAL A 50 15.29 4.26 -11.61
CA VAL A 50 16.01 4.34 -10.32
C VAL A 50 17.33 3.59 -10.32
N LEU A 51 17.55 2.73 -11.31
CA LEU A 51 18.78 1.96 -11.51
C LEU A 51 19.51 2.46 -12.75
N ASP A 52 20.82 2.64 -12.64
CA ASP A 52 21.64 2.84 -13.81
C ASP A 52 21.85 1.55 -14.64
N ALA A 53 22.40 1.67 -15.84
CA ALA A 53 22.61 0.54 -16.73
C ALA A 53 23.53 -0.54 -16.13
N ALA A 54 24.57 -0.14 -15.42
CA ALA A 54 25.52 -1.06 -14.80
C ALA A 54 24.91 -1.80 -13.61
N GLN A 55 24.06 -1.12 -12.84
CA GLN A 55 23.30 -1.72 -11.73
C GLN A 55 22.30 -2.76 -12.24
N ARG A 56 21.52 -2.43 -13.27
CA ARG A 56 20.60 -3.39 -13.91
C ARG A 56 21.34 -4.60 -14.45
N GLN A 57 22.46 -4.40 -15.15
CA GLN A 57 23.24 -5.50 -15.71
C GLN A 57 23.83 -6.41 -14.62
N ARG A 58 24.29 -5.86 -13.50
CA ARG A 58 24.79 -6.65 -12.36
C ARG A 58 23.69 -7.49 -11.74
N LEU A 59 22.51 -6.89 -11.47
CA LEU A 59 21.36 -7.59 -10.93
C LEU A 59 20.88 -8.69 -11.88
N GLU A 60 20.80 -8.41 -13.18
CA GLU A 60 20.43 -9.38 -14.20
C GLU A 60 21.38 -10.58 -14.21
N ALA A 61 22.69 -10.35 -14.16
CA ALA A 61 23.70 -11.42 -14.09
C ALA A 61 23.60 -12.24 -12.81
N GLN A 62 23.33 -11.57 -11.65
CA GLN A 62 23.15 -12.23 -10.36
C GLN A 62 21.92 -13.14 -10.39
N LEU A 63 20.79 -12.63 -10.87
CA LEU A 63 19.54 -13.40 -10.96
C LEU A 63 19.63 -14.56 -11.95
N ALA A 64 20.30 -14.35 -13.09
CA ALA A 64 20.57 -15.42 -14.06
C ALA A 64 21.44 -16.52 -13.44
N ALA A 65 22.46 -16.17 -12.68
CA ALA A 65 23.32 -17.13 -12.00
C ALA A 65 22.56 -17.90 -10.91
N LEU A 66 21.66 -17.26 -10.16
CA LEU A 66 20.79 -17.92 -9.18
C LEU A 66 19.89 -18.96 -9.86
N GLU A 67 19.24 -18.58 -10.97
CA GLU A 67 18.39 -19.49 -11.73
C GLU A 67 19.17 -20.70 -12.25
N GLN A 68 20.39 -20.50 -12.75
CA GLN A 68 21.25 -21.61 -13.19
C GLN A 68 21.62 -22.55 -12.04
N ARG A 69 21.86 -22.04 -10.83
CA ARG A 69 22.25 -22.85 -9.67
C ARG A 69 21.09 -23.58 -9.01
N LYS A 70 19.95 -22.91 -8.89
CA LYS A 70 18.80 -23.39 -8.09
C LYS A 70 17.56 -23.69 -8.90
N GLY A 71 17.49 -23.21 -10.13
CA GLY A 71 16.29 -23.29 -10.98
C GLY A 71 15.23 -22.26 -10.63
N ALA A 72 15.30 -21.63 -9.47
CA ALA A 72 14.35 -20.62 -9.03
C ALA A 72 14.46 -19.34 -9.87
N GLN A 73 13.33 -18.83 -10.35
CA GLN A 73 13.27 -17.62 -11.16
C GLN A 73 12.90 -16.41 -10.29
N VAL A 74 13.81 -15.46 -10.17
CA VAL A 74 13.57 -14.20 -9.47
C VAL A 74 13.53 -13.07 -10.49
N ALA A 75 12.48 -12.25 -10.43
CA ALA A 75 12.32 -11.06 -11.24
C ALA A 75 12.16 -9.82 -10.36
N VAL A 76 12.61 -8.68 -10.87
CA VAL A 76 12.45 -7.36 -10.26
C VAL A 76 11.68 -6.48 -11.22
N LEU A 77 10.58 -5.89 -10.76
CA LEU A 77 9.79 -4.93 -11.51
C LEU A 77 9.68 -3.64 -10.71
N ILE A 78 10.16 -2.55 -11.29
CA ILE A 78 10.05 -1.22 -10.72
C ILE A 78 9.20 -0.37 -11.64
N VAL A 79 8.08 0.13 -11.12
CA VAL A 79 7.12 0.98 -11.85
C VAL A 79 6.90 2.30 -11.12
N PRO A 80 6.48 3.36 -11.80
CA PRO A 80 6.10 4.60 -11.12
C PRO A 80 4.93 4.40 -10.16
N SER A 81 3.84 3.80 -10.63
CA SER A 81 2.62 3.58 -9.85
C SER A 81 1.87 2.34 -10.30
N THR A 82 1.13 1.73 -9.39
CA THR A 82 0.22 0.61 -9.67
C THR A 82 -1.25 1.06 -9.76
N ALA A 83 -1.52 2.33 -9.47
CA ALA A 83 -2.89 2.84 -9.46
C ALA A 83 -3.62 2.57 -10.79
N PRO A 84 -4.91 2.22 -10.73
CA PRO A 84 -5.80 2.21 -9.56
C PRO A 84 -5.79 0.91 -8.74
N GLU A 85 -4.94 -0.07 -9.07
CA GLU A 85 -4.81 -1.32 -8.35
C GLU A 85 -4.00 -1.15 -7.06
N THR A 86 -4.24 -2.01 -6.07
CA THR A 86 -3.31 -2.14 -4.95
C THR A 86 -2.02 -2.82 -5.41
N ILE A 87 -0.96 -2.65 -4.65
CA ILE A 87 0.34 -3.27 -4.98
C ILE A 87 0.23 -4.79 -5.06
N GLU A 88 -0.61 -5.41 -4.23
CA GLU A 88 -0.87 -6.84 -4.22
C GLU A 88 -1.55 -7.30 -5.51
N GLN A 89 -2.62 -6.61 -5.92
CA GLN A 89 -3.38 -6.95 -7.14
C GLN A 89 -2.50 -6.84 -8.37
N TYR A 90 -1.71 -5.76 -8.46
CA TYR A 90 -0.78 -5.56 -9.56
C TYR A 90 0.33 -6.63 -9.56
N ALA A 91 0.89 -6.98 -8.38
CA ALA A 91 1.92 -8.00 -8.24
C ALA A 91 1.45 -9.36 -8.73
N THR A 92 0.28 -9.81 -8.27
CA THR A 92 -0.31 -11.10 -8.71
C THR A 92 -0.53 -11.09 -10.23
N ARG A 93 -1.11 -10.03 -10.78
CA ARG A 93 -1.34 -9.91 -12.23
C ARG A 93 -0.03 -9.88 -13.04
N ALA A 94 1.00 -9.20 -12.53
CA ALA A 94 2.31 -9.18 -13.16
C ALA A 94 2.99 -10.55 -13.10
N PHE A 95 2.92 -11.23 -11.96
CA PHE A 95 3.46 -12.56 -11.74
C PHE A 95 2.83 -13.59 -12.69
N GLU A 96 1.50 -13.58 -12.81
CA GLU A 96 0.75 -14.43 -13.73
C GLU A 96 1.06 -14.13 -15.21
N LYS A 97 1.08 -12.83 -15.59
CA LYS A 97 1.39 -12.42 -16.97
C LYS A 97 2.79 -12.84 -17.39
N TRP A 98 3.75 -12.69 -16.50
CA TRP A 98 5.15 -13.02 -16.77
C TRP A 98 5.44 -14.52 -16.64
N LYS A 99 4.53 -15.28 -16.03
CA LYS A 99 4.70 -16.72 -15.76
C LYS A 99 6.04 -17.02 -15.09
N ILE A 100 6.32 -16.27 -14.01
CA ILE A 100 7.57 -16.41 -13.28
C ILE A 100 7.58 -17.72 -12.52
N GLY A 101 8.64 -18.50 -12.70
CA GLY A 101 8.76 -19.85 -12.14
C GLY A 101 8.60 -20.94 -13.20
N ARG A 102 9.09 -22.13 -12.88
CA ARG A 102 8.97 -23.28 -13.77
C ARG A 102 7.57 -23.89 -13.67
N ASP A 103 7.03 -24.29 -14.82
CA ASP A 103 5.77 -25.03 -14.88
C ASP A 103 5.80 -26.21 -13.90
N LYS A 104 4.72 -26.40 -13.13
CA LYS A 104 4.53 -27.47 -12.12
C LYS A 104 5.40 -27.37 -10.85
N VAL A 105 6.47 -26.60 -10.86
CA VAL A 105 7.32 -26.38 -9.68
C VAL A 105 6.91 -25.09 -8.95
N ASP A 106 6.50 -24.08 -9.73
CA ASP A 106 6.05 -22.78 -9.24
C ASP A 106 7.09 -22.10 -8.32
N ASP A 107 8.35 -22.13 -8.77
CA ASP A 107 9.51 -21.63 -8.05
C ASP A 107 9.91 -20.22 -8.51
N GLY A 108 8.92 -19.36 -8.64
CA GLY A 108 9.07 -17.97 -9.01
C GLY A 108 9.05 -17.02 -7.82
N VAL A 109 9.72 -15.86 -7.94
CA VAL A 109 9.61 -14.73 -7.02
C VAL A 109 9.61 -13.44 -7.81
N LEU A 110 8.69 -12.54 -7.50
CA LEU A 110 8.64 -11.18 -8.02
C LEU A 110 8.87 -10.17 -6.90
N LEU A 111 9.91 -9.37 -7.00
CA LEU A 111 10.07 -8.15 -6.21
C LEU A 111 9.48 -6.98 -7.01
N LEU A 112 8.30 -6.51 -6.62
CA LEU A 112 7.63 -5.35 -7.20
C LEU A 112 7.83 -4.12 -6.32
N MET A 113 8.19 -3.00 -6.94
CA MET A 113 8.35 -1.71 -6.27
C MET A 113 7.65 -0.62 -7.07
N ALA A 114 6.78 0.16 -6.42
CA ALA A 114 6.10 1.32 -7.00
C ALA A 114 6.68 2.60 -6.37
N SER A 115 7.42 3.36 -7.17
CA SER A 115 8.24 4.47 -6.67
C SER A 115 7.41 5.62 -6.13
N ASP A 116 6.37 6.02 -6.85
CA ASP A 116 5.53 7.17 -6.51
C ASP A 116 4.53 6.81 -5.42
N ASP A 117 4.03 5.56 -5.44
CA ASP A 117 3.10 5.04 -4.43
C ASP A 117 3.81 4.72 -3.10
N ARG A 118 5.15 4.64 -3.09
CA ARG A 118 5.97 4.20 -1.96
C ARG A 118 5.53 2.83 -1.42
N ALA A 119 5.14 1.97 -2.33
CA ALA A 119 4.67 0.62 -2.04
C ALA A 119 5.63 -0.40 -2.64
N LEU A 120 5.72 -1.55 -1.99
CA LEU A 120 6.49 -2.68 -2.51
C LEU A 120 5.89 -4.01 -2.05
N ARG A 121 6.07 -5.04 -2.84
CA ARG A 121 5.57 -6.38 -2.60
C ARG A 121 6.58 -7.41 -3.06
N ILE A 122 6.70 -8.50 -2.32
CA ILE A 122 7.34 -9.73 -2.76
C ILE A 122 6.23 -10.75 -2.98
N GLU A 123 6.05 -11.18 -4.22
CA GLU A 123 5.14 -12.25 -4.59
C GLU A 123 5.95 -13.52 -4.77
N VAL A 124 5.50 -14.62 -4.15
CA VAL A 124 6.26 -15.87 -4.08
C VAL A 124 5.39 -16.99 -4.62
N GLY A 125 5.92 -17.76 -5.57
CA GLY A 125 5.27 -18.95 -6.07
C GLY A 125 5.25 -20.06 -5.02
N TYR A 126 4.26 -20.94 -5.12
CA TYR A 126 3.99 -22.00 -4.15
C TYR A 126 5.22 -22.90 -3.86
N GLY A 127 6.03 -23.18 -4.88
CA GLY A 127 7.25 -24.00 -4.72
C GLY A 127 8.34 -23.38 -3.85
N LEU A 128 8.27 -22.08 -3.60
CA LEU A 128 9.23 -21.36 -2.75
C LEU A 128 8.66 -20.89 -1.41
N GLU A 129 7.37 -21.13 -1.11
CA GLU A 129 6.77 -20.74 0.19
C GLU A 129 7.51 -21.35 1.38
N GLY A 130 8.06 -22.56 1.23
CA GLY A 130 8.87 -23.19 2.27
C GLY A 130 10.18 -22.46 2.56
N ALA A 131 10.80 -21.86 1.53
CA ALA A 131 12.02 -21.08 1.66
C ALA A 131 11.75 -19.62 2.03
N ILE A 132 10.70 -19.03 1.44
CA ILE A 132 10.31 -17.64 1.61
C ILE A 132 8.83 -17.57 2.04
N PRO A 133 8.48 -17.98 3.27
CA PRO A 133 7.13 -17.75 3.77
C PRO A 133 6.85 -16.25 3.93
N ASP A 134 5.58 -15.86 4.04
CA ASP A 134 5.16 -14.47 4.18
C ASP A 134 5.92 -13.71 5.28
N SER A 135 6.21 -14.37 6.39
CA SER A 135 6.99 -13.79 7.47
C SER A 135 8.42 -13.45 7.07
N ALA A 136 9.05 -14.27 6.20
CA ALA A 136 10.39 -14.01 5.69
C ALA A 136 10.35 -12.89 4.63
N ALA A 137 9.34 -12.88 3.73
CA ALA A 137 9.13 -11.81 2.78
C ALA A 137 8.91 -10.47 3.48
N GLY A 138 8.04 -10.43 4.50
CA GLY A 138 7.81 -9.25 5.32
C GLY A 138 9.08 -8.77 6.04
N ARG A 139 9.91 -9.70 6.51
CA ARG A 139 11.19 -9.39 7.14
C ARG A 139 12.19 -8.79 6.14
N ILE A 140 12.29 -9.36 4.93
CA ILE A 140 13.13 -8.81 3.86
C ILE A 140 12.72 -7.37 3.55
N ILE A 141 11.42 -7.13 3.39
CA ILE A 141 10.87 -5.80 3.14
C ILE A 141 11.29 -4.82 4.26
N ASN A 142 10.97 -5.16 5.50
CA ASN A 142 11.08 -4.21 6.60
C ASN A 142 12.51 -3.98 7.10
N GLU A 143 13.38 -5.00 7.02
CA GLU A 143 14.71 -4.95 7.59
C GLU A 143 15.80 -4.64 6.56
N TYR A 144 15.61 -5.03 5.29
CA TYR A 144 16.64 -4.89 4.27
C TYR A 144 16.32 -3.81 3.22
N ILE A 145 15.06 -3.71 2.79
CA ILE A 145 14.65 -2.80 1.70
C ILE A 145 14.26 -1.43 2.26
N VAL A 146 13.26 -1.38 3.14
CA VAL A 146 12.66 -0.13 3.63
C VAL A 146 13.65 0.84 4.27
N PRO A 147 14.63 0.41 5.08
CA PRO A 147 15.61 1.35 5.66
C PRO A 147 16.42 2.09 4.61
N ARG A 148 16.79 1.41 3.50
CA ARG A 148 17.54 2.01 2.38
C ARG A 148 16.67 2.96 1.56
N LEU A 149 15.42 2.60 1.31
CA LEU A 149 14.46 3.48 0.64
C LEU A 149 14.25 4.78 1.44
N ARG A 150 14.16 4.68 2.77
CA ARG A 150 14.08 5.86 3.64
C ARG A 150 15.30 6.76 3.58
N ALA A 151 16.47 6.18 3.30
CA ALA A 151 17.71 6.91 3.08
C ALA A 151 17.84 7.45 1.64
N GLY A 152 16.86 7.19 0.75
CA GLY A 152 16.93 7.57 -0.66
C GLY A 152 17.81 6.66 -1.53
N ASP A 153 18.35 5.57 -0.96
CA ASP A 153 19.22 4.62 -1.66
C ASP A 153 18.38 3.53 -2.36
N TRP A 154 17.79 3.89 -3.50
CA TRP A 154 17.00 2.97 -4.31
C TRP A 154 17.82 1.78 -4.84
N PRO A 155 19.02 2.00 -5.45
CA PRO A 155 19.82 0.88 -5.94
C PRO A 155 20.25 -0.07 -4.82
N GLY A 156 20.65 0.47 -3.68
CA GLY A 156 21.01 -0.33 -2.51
C GLY A 156 19.82 -1.08 -1.93
N ALA A 157 18.61 -0.52 -1.99
CA ALA A 157 17.39 -1.19 -1.55
C ALA A 157 17.06 -2.41 -2.42
N VAL A 158 17.10 -2.25 -3.75
CA VAL A 158 16.89 -3.34 -4.71
C VAL A 158 17.95 -4.43 -4.53
N GLN A 159 19.22 -4.05 -4.48
CA GLN A 159 20.34 -4.99 -4.28
C GLN A 159 20.20 -5.76 -2.96
N ALA A 160 19.83 -5.09 -1.88
CA ALA A 160 19.65 -5.75 -0.57
C ALA A 160 18.47 -6.73 -0.59
N GLY A 161 17.37 -6.36 -1.24
CA GLY A 161 16.21 -7.24 -1.42
C GLY A 161 16.57 -8.49 -2.22
N VAL A 162 17.21 -8.31 -3.38
CA VAL A 162 17.66 -9.42 -4.24
C VAL A 162 18.63 -10.35 -3.49
N THR A 163 19.62 -9.79 -2.80
CA THR A 163 20.58 -10.60 -2.04
C THR A 163 19.91 -11.37 -0.91
N ALA A 164 18.94 -10.77 -0.21
CA ALA A 164 18.20 -11.47 0.85
C ALA A 164 17.32 -12.59 0.29
N LEU A 165 16.66 -12.39 -0.86
CA LEU A 165 15.89 -13.42 -1.56
C LEU A 165 16.79 -14.58 -1.99
N GLU A 166 17.95 -14.28 -2.61
CA GLU A 166 18.94 -15.27 -3.04
C GLU A 166 19.36 -16.17 -1.88
N ARG A 167 19.76 -15.60 -0.74
CA ARG A 167 20.14 -16.37 0.45
C ARG A 167 19.03 -17.29 0.96
N ARG A 168 17.80 -16.81 0.95
CA ARG A 168 16.66 -17.64 1.36
C ARG A 168 16.45 -18.81 0.42
N ILE A 169 16.57 -18.58 -0.89
CA ILE A 169 16.46 -19.64 -1.92
C ILE A 169 17.62 -20.64 -1.82
N GLU A 170 18.80 -20.18 -1.45
CA GLU A 170 19.98 -21.02 -1.23
C GLU A 170 19.90 -21.84 0.08
N GLY A 171 18.95 -21.55 0.96
CA GLY A 171 18.74 -22.22 2.23
C GLY A 171 19.54 -21.61 3.37
N GLU A 172 20.13 -20.43 3.18
CA GLU A 172 20.83 -19.70 4.22
C GLU A 172 19.87 -18.92 5.13
N GLU A 173 20.19 -18.82 6.42
CA GLU A 173 19.51 -17.89 7.30
C GLU A 173 19.86 -16.45 6.93
N LEU A 174 18.87 -15.55 7.02
CA LEU A 174 19.14 -14.12 6.84
C LEU A 174 20.03 -13.63 7.99
N PRO A 175 21.15 -12.93 7.69
CA PRO A 175 21.96 -12.31 8.72
C PRO A 175 21.11 -11.28 9.50
N PRO A 176 21.49 -10.96 10.75
CA PRO A 176 20.84 -9.87 11.45
C PRO A 176 20.94 -8.59 10.59
N PRO A 177 19.88 -7.75 10.54
CA PRO A 177 19.94 -6.50 9.81
C PRO A 177 21.14 -5.71 10.31
N ALA A 178 21.93 -5.15 9.39
CA ALA A 178 22.94 -4.18 9.76
C ALA A 178 22.24 -3.16 10.65
N ALA A 179 22.74 -2.94 11.87
CA ALA A 179 22.14 -2.08 12.86
C ALA A 179 21.85 -0.71 12.23
N SER A 180 20.75 -0.62 11.50
CA SER A 180 20.07 0.63 11.29
C SER A 180 19.65 1.00 12.69
N GLY A 181 20.22 2.09 13.23
CA GLY A 181 19.87 2.61 14.52
C GLY A 181 18.36 2.81 14.61
N ARG A 182 17.68 1.70 14.76
CA ARG A 182 16.27 1.67 15.10
C ARG A 182 16.25 1.99 16.57
N ASP A 183 16.29 3.28 16.78
CA ASP A 183 15.99 3.87 18.05
C ASP A 183 14.54 3.48 18.40
N GLU A 184 14.34 2.26 18.94
CA GLU A 184 13.09 1.93 19.65
C GLU A 184 12.85 2.99 20.75
N GLY A 185 13.94 3.60 21.25
CA GLY A 185 13.89 4.79 22.08
C GLY A 185 13.20 5.97 21.39
N SER A 186 13.35 6.19 20.07
CA SER A 186 12.75 7.36 19.40
C SER A 186 11.23 7.22 19.21
N ARG A 187 10.71 6.02 19.02
CA ARG A 187 9.24 5.81 19.01
C ARG A 187 8.63 6.01 20.39
N LEU A 188 9.26 5.46 21.42
CA LEU A 188 8.83 5.66 22.80
C LEU A 188 9.14 7.08 23.29
N ALA A 189 10.23 7.71 22.84
CA ALA A 189 10.52 9.11 23.12
C ALA A 189 9.53 10.06 22.41
N GLY A 190 9.11 9.74 21.18
CA GLY A 190 8.04 10.49 20.50
C GLY A 190 6.69 10.37 21.22
N ILE A 191 6.33 9.18 21.69
CA ILE A 191 5.11 8.96 22.49
C ILE A 191 5.26 9.56 23.88
N ARG A 192 6.43 9.43 24.54
CA ARG A 192 6.73 10.06 25.83
C ARG A 192 6.80 11.59 25.72
N GLY A 193 7.32 12.13 24.63
CA GLY A 193 7.34 13.58 24.38
C GLY A 193 5.94 14.14 24.14
N TRP A 194 5.07 13.37 23.47
CA TRP A 194 3.67 13.77 23.25
C TRP A 194 2.79 13.55 24.50
N LEU A 195 3.06 12.52 25.30
CA LEU A 195 2.45 12.25 26.62
C LEU A 195 3.16 12.99 27.77
N GLY A 196 4.20 13.78 27.47
CA GLY A 196 4.83 14.66 28.45
C GLY A 196 3.82 15.60 29.09
N GLU A 197 4.21 16.44 30.07
CA GLU A 197 3.38 17.26 30.97
C GLU A 197 2.08 17.83 30.38
N ASN A 198 1.97 17.99 29.05
CA ASN A 198 0.79 18.50 28.35
C ASN A 198 -0.22 17.44 27.90
N GLY A 199 0.19 16.19 27.72
CA GLY A 199 -0.71 15.13 27.19
C GLY A 199 -1.75 14.68 28.22
N ILE A 200 -1.34 14.54 29.49
CA ILE A 200 -2.24 14.21 30.61
C ILE A 200 -3.20 15.37 30.85
N ALA A 201 -2.69 16.60 30.77
CA ALA A 201 -3.52 17.81 30.92
C ALA A 201 -4.56 17.91 29.78
N ALA A 202 -4.18 17.62 28.54
CA ALA A 202 -5.10 17.61 27.40
C ALA A 202 -6.20 16.55 27.55
N LEU A 203 -5.87 15.38 28.10
CA LEU A 203 -6.82 14.28 28.34
C LEU A 203 -7.80 14.65 29.48
N VAL A 204 -7.32 15.29 30.52
CA VAL A 204 -8.15 15.78 31.61
C VAL A 204 -9.08 16.90 31.15
N VAL A 205 -8.59 17.84 30.32
CA VAL A 205 -9.41 18.91 29.73
C VAL A 205 -10.51 18.32 28.84
N LEU A 206 -10.20 17.30 28.06
CA LEU A 206 -11.17 16.61 27.17
C LEU A 206 -12.30 15.93 27.96
N LEU A 207 -11.99 15.43 29.17
CA LEU A 207 -12.97 14.82 30.09
C LEU A 207 -13.91 15.85 30.75
N ILE A 208 -13.44 17.07 30.94
CA ILE A 208 -14.20 18.14 31.61
C ILE A 208 -15.12 18.91 30.64
N LEU A 209 -14.77 18.92 29.34
CA LEU A 209 -15.53 19.65 28.32
C LEU A 209 -16.94 19.06 28.08
N PRO A 210 -17.93 19.90 27.72
CA PRO A 210 -19.27 19.45 27.33
C PRO A 210 -19.19 18.42 26.19
N GLY A 211 -20.04 17.35 26.25
CA GLY A 211 -20.03 16.20 25.38
C GLY A 211 -19.79 16.46 23.90
N PRO A 212 -20.55 17.37 23.24
CA PRO A 212 -20.39 17.60 21.80
C PRO A 212 -19.05 18.24 21.44
N ILE A 213 -18.52 19.11 22.29
CA ILE A 213 -17.24 19.79 22.05
C ILE A 213 -16.06 18.81 22.24
N ALA A 214 -16.11 17.97 23.28
CA ALA A 214 -15.11 16.94 23.51
C ALA A 214 -15.08 15.90 22.37
N ALA A 215 -16.27 15.49 21.87
CA ALA A 215 -16.38 14.57 20.75
C ALA A 215 -15.81 15.17 19.46
N ALA A 216 -16.07 16.44 19.17
CA ALA A 216 -15.54 17.14 18.01
C ALA A 216 -14.01 17.26 18.06
N LEU A 217 -13.45 17.65 19.21
CA LEU A 217 -12.00 17.77 19.38
C LEU A 217 -11.29 16.40 19.29
N ALA A 218 -11.86 15.36 19.90
CA ALA A 218 -11.34 14.01 19.78
C ALA A 218 -11.40 13.50 18.32
N GLY A 219 -12.51 13.76 17.62
CA GLY A 219 -12.67 13.41 16.22
C GLY A 219 -11.64 14.07 15.30
N VAL A 220 -11.41 15.37 15.48
CA VAL A 220 -10.38 16.12 14.74
C VAL A 220 -8.98 15.59 15.05
N GLY A 221 -8.67 15.36 16.34
CA GLY A 221 -7.37 14.85 16.75
C GLY A 221 -7.05 13.48 16.13
N VAL A 222 -8.01 12.55 16.16
CA VAL A 222 -7.85 11.23 15.54
C VAL A 222 -7.81 11.34 14.02
N ALA A 223 -8.61 12.21 13.39
CA ALA A 223 -8.59 12.41 11.94
C ALA A 223 -7.23 12.93 11.45
N ILE A 224 -6.62 13.87 12.18
CA ILE A 224 -5.28 14.39 11.87
C ILE A 224 -4.23 13.28 12.04
N TYR A 225 -4.31 12.51 13.13
CA TYR A 225 -3.33 11.44 13.41
C TYR A 225 -3.40 10.28 12.42
N MET A 226 -4.62 9.84 12.06
CA MET A 226 -4.83 8.70 11.19
C MET A 226 -4.97 9.09 9.71
N GLN A 227 -4.99 10.39 9.39
CA GLN A 227 -5.32 10.89 8.05
C GLN A 227 -6.65 10.32 7.51
N SER A 228 -7.59 10.01 8.40
CA SER A 228 -8.85 9.37 8.07
C SER A 228 -10.01 10.02 8.80
N ILE A 229 -10.88 10.70 8.06
CA ILE A 229 -12.12 11.30 8.58
C ILE A 229 -13.04 10.24 9.19
N SER A 230 -13.05 9.02 8.65
CA SER A 230 -13.90 7.91 9.12
C SER A 230 -13.52 7.46 10.53
N ALA A 231 -12.22 7.34 10.84
CA ALA A 231 -11.75 6.98 12.17
C ALA A 231 -12.06 8.08 13.20
N GLY A 232 -11.93 9.36 12.82
CA GLY A 232 -12.28 10.49 13.66
C GLY A 232 -13.77 10.52 14.01
N LEU A 233 -14.65 10.28 13.04
CA LEU A 233 -16.09 10.20 13.24
C LEU A 233 -16.49 9.04 14.17
N ALA A 234 -15.88 7.85 13.98
CA ALA A 234 -16.13 6.70 14.85
C ALA A 234 -15.74 6.98 16.31
N MET A 235 -14.59 7.63 16.52
CA MET A 235 -14.12 8.01 17.86
C MET A 235 -15.01 9.09 18.50
N ALA A 236 -15.47 10.06 17.72
CA ALA A 236 -16.40 11.09 18.18
C ALA A 236 -17.74 10.50 18.66
N LEU A 237 -18.29 9.55 17.91
CA LEU A 237 -19.51 8.82 18.26
C LEU A 237 -19.33 7.96 19.50
N LEU A 238 -18.18 7.33 19.67
CA LEU A 238 -17.86 6.52 20.85
C LEU A 238 -17.78 7.38 22.12
N VAL A 239 -17.12 8.54 22.06
CA VAL A 239 -17.05 9.49 23.19
C VAL A 239 -18.43 10.03 23.54
N LEU A 240 -19.26 10.33 22.54
CA LEU A 240 -20.62 10.79 22.75
C LEU A 240 -21.48 9.71 23.40
N GLY A 241 -21.39 8.47 22.93
CA GLY A 241 -22.11 7.30 23.48
C GLY A 241 -21.75 7.03 24.93
N ILE A 242 -20.48 7.06 25.29
CA ILE A 242 -20.02 6.88 26.68
C ILE A 242 -20.60 7.96 27.60
N LYS A 243 -20.63 9.23 27.16
CA LYS A 243 -21.21 10.34 27.98
C LYS A 243 -22.72 10.23 28.14
N VAL A 244 -23.44 9.74 27.12
CA VAL A 244 -24.88 9.50 27.25
C VAL A 244 -25.14 8.40 28.27
N ILE A 245 -24.35 7.33 28.28
CA ILE A 245 -24.43 6.23 29.24
C ILE A 245 -24.17 6.75 30.68
N ILE A 246 -23.09 7.54 30.87
CA ILE A 246 -22.74 8.08 32.18
C ILE A 246 -23.85 9.01 32.71
N LYS A 247 -24.53 9.77 31.84
CA LYS A 247 -25.62 10.67 32.22
C LYS A 247 -26.94 9.93 32.51
N ALA A 248 -27.07 8.69 31.99
CA ALA A 248 -28.25 7.83 32.21
C ALA A 248 -28.13 6.90 33.44
N LEU A 249 -26.95 6.82 34.04
CA LEU A 249 -26.74 6.08 35.30
C LEU A 249 -27.24 6.92 36.46
N PRO A 250 -28.11 6.33 37.35
CA PRO A 250 -28.69 7.01 38.49
C PRO A 250 -27.64 7.41 39.53
#